data_b5d0efd692f9f3ff0898149a302cd2c2
#
_entry.id   b5d0efd692f9f3ff0898149a302cd2c2
#
_cell.length_a   1.000
_cell.length_b   1.000
_cell.length_c   1.000
_cell.angle_alpha   90.00
_cell.angle_beta   90.00
_cell.angle_gamma   90.00
#
_symmetry.space_group_name_H-M   'P 1'
#
loop_
_entity.id
_entity.type
_entity.pdbx_description
1 polymer ?
#
loop_
_entity_poly.entity_id
_entity_poly.type
_entity_poly.pdbx_seq_one_letter_code
_entity_poly.pdbx_strand_id
1 'polypeptide(L)'
;SAFIKSLRGSDADAALFWLARMVEAGENPRFIFRRMLIAAGEDIGLADPQAIVVVEACAAAFERVGLPEGLYPLAQAALYLAGTEKSNSVLGFFDALKSVREANRQDVPSHLRDANRDGDAFGDGVGYRYPHAYAEHWVEQQYLPTALQGEVFWQPGQLGWEGERRERMAERRAAQLAAAAELASEQPLLLSSGPDSPAMERWIQRQLGQEGERLHLLRRRLWAGVSWQRQDRVLLLGCHSLLWALDPLRQVPEGGVTLICPSPDDRQRLAAQIDLLEPERQPQLLDGFDALPSDQVFDWIGGRLGTVDLLETDWTELAQTLTGHADSNASLRLLISCAGCGPAGALSASHTAETSLAQLVTQEQRWLQQLQIQTQPLEEQGWSLNTEQWDCLLYTSDAADE
;
A
#
# COMPACT_ATOMS: atom_id res chain seq x y z
N SER A 1 -0.64 8.47 -41.86
CA SER A 1 0.28 9.05 -40.87
C SER A 1 -0.24 10.37 -40.32
N ALA A 2 -0.50 11.41 -41.19
CA ALA A 2 -0.95 12.74 -40.76
C ALA A 2 -2.27 12.69 -39.97
N PHE A 3 -3.26 11.95 -40.42
CA PHE A 3 -4.54 11.75 -39.75
C PHE A 3 -4.38 11.35 -38.29
N ILE A 4 -3.61 10.29 -38.00
CA ILE A 4 -3.41 9.81 -36.62
C ILE A 4 -2.63 10.83 -35.78
N LYS A 5 -1.66 11.53 -36.35
CA LYS A 5 -0.93 12.60 -35.67
C LYS A 5 -1.82 13.77 -35.30
N SER A 6 -2.81 14.10 -36.16
CA SER A 6 -3.82 15.12 -35.84
C SER A 6 -4.75 14.70 -34.70
N LEU A 7 -5.19 13.44 -34.68
CA LEU A 7 -5.94 12.89 -33.57
C LEU A 7 -5.17 12.97 -32.23
N ARG A 8 -3.89 12.55 -32.27
CA ARG A 8 -2.99 12.60 -31.11
C ARG A 8 -2.73 14.02 -30.63
N GLY A 9 -2.60 14.95 -31.58
CA GLY A 9 -2.37 16.38 -31.34
C GLY A 9 -3.64 17.16 -30.96
N SER A 10 -4.81 16.50 -30.87
CA SER A 10 -6.11 17.13 -30.58
C SER A 10 -6.49 18.26 -31.55
N ASP A 11 -6.05 18.14 -32.80
CA ASP A 11 -6.42 19.08 -33.90
C ASP A 11 -7.58 18.47 -34.70
N ALA A 12 -8.80 18.87 -34.37
CA ALA A 12 -10.02 18.35 -34.99
C ALA A 12 -10.14 18.76 -36.47
N ASP A 13 -9.74 19.96 -36.81
CA ASP A 13 -9.83 20.47 -38.21
C ASP A 13 -8.83 19.75 -39.11
N ALA A 14 -7.59 19.58 -38.64
CA ALA A 14 -6.60 18.78 -39.36
C ALA A 14 -7.02 17.31 -39.48
N ALA A 15 -7.61 16.74 -38.41
CA ALA A 15 -8.11 15.37 -38.44
C ALA A 15 -9.19 15.20 -39.50
N LEU A 16 -10.19 16.08 -39.57
CA LEU A 16 -11.23 16.05 -40.62
C LEU A 16 -10.62 16.23 -42.01
N PHE A 17 -9.70 17.15 -42.18
CA PHE A 17 -9.06 17.40 -43.50
C PHE A 17 -8.32 16.13 -43.97
N TRP A 18 -7.51 15.54 -43.15
CA TRP A 18 -6.76 14.33 -43.52
C TRP A 18 -7.67 13.12 -43.72
N LEU A 19 -8.75 12.99 -42.90
CA LEU A 19 -9.78 11.98 -43.12
C LEU A 19 -10.44 12.13 -44.48
N ALA A 20 -10.91 13.33 -44.82
CA ALA A 20 -11.51 13.62 -46.12
C ALA A 20 -10.56 13.28 -47.28
N ARG A 21 -9.28 13.64 -47.18
CA ARG A 21 -8.29 13.24 -48.17
C ARG A 21 -8.10 11.74 -48.33
N MET A 22 -8.20 10.98 -47.22
CA MET A 22 -8.13 9.51 -47.28
C MET A 22 -9.37 8.95 -47.99
N VAL A 23 -10.55 9.46 -47.67
CA VAL A 23 -11.81 9.05 -48.32
C VAL A 23 -11.78 9.36 -49.83
N GLU A 24 -11.41 10.58 -50.21
CA GLU A 24 -11.30 10.97 -51.61
C GLU A 24 -10.25 10.17 -52.40
N ALA A 25 -9.19 9.76 -51.72
CA ALA A 25 -8.17 8.87 -52.30
C ALA A 25 -8.63 7.39 -52.41
N GLY A 26 -9.85 7.07 -52.01
CA GLY A 26 -10.40 5.71 -52.03
C GLY A 26 -9.84 4.78 -50.97
N GLU A 27 -9.33 5.33 -49.88
CA GLU A 27 -8.87 4.49 -48.75
C GLU A 27 -10.02 3.70 -48.14
N ASN A 28 -9.77 2.45 -47.79
CA ASN A 28 -10.79 1.58 -47.22
C ASN A 28 -11.21 2.07 -45.82
N PRO A 29 -12.50 2.41 -45.60
CA PRO A 29 -13.00 2.88 -44.33
C PRO A 29 -12.71 1.92 -43.17
N ARG A 30 -12.71 0.61 -43.40
CA ARG A 30 -12.35 -0.40 -42.37
C ARG A 30 -10.90 -0.25 -41.94
N PHE A 31 -9.99 0.13 -42.84
CA PHE A 31 -8.61 0.47 -42.50
C PHE A 31 -8.56 1.72 -41.63
N ILE A 32 -9.35 2.75 -41.94
CA ILE A 32 -9.40 3.98 -41.16
C ILE A 32 -9.92 3.70 -39.75
N PHE A 33 -11.02 2.94 -39.60
CA PHE A 33 -11.52 2.54 -38.29
C PHE A 33 -10.52 1.72 -37.50
N ARG A 34 -9.80 0.76 -38.11
CA ARG A 34 -8.73 0.01 -37.41
C ARG A 34 -7.64 0.95 -36.88
N ARG A 35 -7.27 1.98 -37.64
CA ARG A 35 -6.31 2.98 -37.17
C ARG A 35 -6.83 3.84 -36.05
N MET A 36 -8.11 4.18 -36.05
CA MET A 36 -8.78 4.89 -34.97
C MET A 36 -8.91 4.03 -33.71
N LEU A 37 -9.21 2.74 -33.81
CA LEU A 37 -9.24 1.80 -32.68
C LEU A 37 -7.86 1.69 -32.00
N ILE A 38 -6.78 1.63 -32.80
CA ILE A 38 -5.42 1.64 -32.25
C ILE A 38 -5.17 2.95 -31.51
N ALA A 39 -5.50 4.11 -32.13
CA ALA A 39 -5.32 5.41 -31.48
C ALA A 39 -6.18 5.57 -30.21
N ALA A 40 -7.39 5.02 -30.19
CA ALA A 40 -8.24 4.98 -29.01
C ALA A 40 -7.59 4.20 -27.84
N GLY A 41 -6.91 3.10 -28.12
CA GLY A 41 -6.21 2.32 -27.11
C GLY A 41 -4.84 2.87 -26.72
N GLU A 42 -4.07 3.39 -27.69
CA GLU A 42 -2.68 3.84 -27.53
C GLU A 42 -2.57 5.28 -27.02
N ASP A 43 -3.34 6.21 -27.64
CA ASP A 43 -3.16 7.65 -27.44
C ASP A 43 -4.19 8.25 -26.47
N ILE A 44 -5.36 7.63 -26.34
CA ILE A 44 -6.43 8.06 -25.42
C ILE A 44 -6.46 7.17 -24.18
N GLY A 45 -6.39 5.85 -24.39
CA GLY A 45 -6.25 4.88 -23.32
C GLY A 45 -7.26 5.08 -22.18
N LEU A 46 -6.74 5.19 -20.97
CA LEU A 46 -7.55 5.33 -19.76
C LEU A 46 -7.85 6.79 -19.39
N ALA A 47 -7.40 7.77 -20.15
CA ALA A 47 -7.94 9.13 -19.99
C ALA A 47 -9.45 9.15 -20.30
N ASP A 48 -9.85 8.43 -21.38
CA ASP A 48 -11.25 8.21 -21.71
C ASP A 48 -11.51 6.77 -22.17
N PRO A 49 -11.88 5.85 -21.26
CA PRO A 49 -12.18 4.45 -21.58
C PRO A 49 -13.32 4.26 -22.59
N GLN A 50 -14.16 5.29 -22.81
CA GLN A 50 -15.25 5.23 -23.77
C GLN A 50 -14.78 5.39 -25.22
N ALA A 51 -13.58 5.90 -25.43
CA ALA A 51 -13.07 6.18 -26.77
C ALA A 51 -13.09 4.94 -27.69
N ILE A 52 -12.65 3.80 -27.21
CA ILE A 52 -12.67 2.55 -27.99
C ILE A 52 -14.08 2.06 -28.28
N VAL A 53 -15.02 2.25 -27.33
CA VAL A 53 -16.42 1.87 -27.47
C VAL A 53 -17.12 2.74 -28.54
N VAL A 54 -16.87 4.04 -28.51
CA VAL A 54 -17.43 4.99 -29.49
C VAL A 54 -16.92 4.66 -30.88
N VAL A 55 -15.62 4.42 -31.05
CA VAL A 55 -15.04 4.08 -32.37
C VAL A 55 -15.63 2.76 -32.89
N GLU A 56 -15.75 1.75 -32.05
CA GLU A 56 -16.33 0.46 -32.45
C GLU A 56 -17.83 0.61 -32.82
N ALA A 57 -18.61 1.36 -32.03
CA ALA A 57 -20.00 1.64 -32.35
C ALA A 57 -20.14 2.39 -33.70
N CYS A 58 -19.28 3.35 -33.97
CA CYS A 58 -19.23 4.07 -35.24
C CYS A 58 -18.84 3.15 -36.40
N ALA A 59 -17.88 2.24 -36.19
CA ALA A 59 -17.49 1.25 -37.20
C ALA A 59 -18.65 0.30 -37.52
N ALA A 60 -19.35 -0.20 -36.47
CA ALA A 60 -20.53 -1.04 -36.64
C ALA A 60 -21.69 -0.31 -37.35
N ALA A 61 -21.89 0.98 -37.04
CA ALA A 61 -22.88 1.82 -37.74
C ALA A 61 -22.51 1.98 -39.22
N PHE A 62 -21.25 2.23 -39.54
CA PHE A 62 -20.75 2.31 -40.92
C PHE A 62 -21.09 1.04 -41.71
N GLU A 63 -20.84 -0.13 -41.13
CA GLU A 63 -21.10 -1.42 -41.82
C GLU A 63 -22.57 -1.66 -42.10
N ARG A 64 -23.50 -1.10 -41.31
CA ARG A 64 -24.92 -1.22 -41.49
C ARG A 64 -25.47 -0.23 -42.50
N VAL A 65 -24.95 0.99 -42.53
CA VAL A 65 -25.47 2.09 -43.32
C VAL A 65 -24.82 2.13 -44.69
N GLY A 66 -23.49 1.93 -44.76
CA GLY A 66 -22.71 2.03 -45.98
C GLY A 66 -22.52 3.47 -46.45
N LEU A 67 -21.88 3.61 -47.63
CA LEU A 67 -21.67 4.91 -48.25
C LEU A 67 -22.91 5.34 -49.05
N PRO A 68 -23.21 6.64 -49.15
CA PRO A 68 -22.41 7.76 -48.62
C PRO A 68 -22.69 8.13 -47.17
N GLU A 69 -23.80 7.71 -46.56
CA GLU A 69 -24.25 8.12 -45.23
C GLU A 69 -23.29 7.60 -44.11
N GLY A 70 -22.56 6.53 -44.37
CA GLY A 70 -21.52 6.02 -43.46
C GLY A 70 -20.38 6.99 -43.18
N LEU A 71 -20.28 8.09 -43.93
CA LEU A 71 -19.33 9.16 -43.64
C LEU A 71 -19.64 9.91 -42.33
N TYR A 72 -20.92 9.92 -41.90
CA TYR A 72 -21.31 10.54 -40.60
C TYR A 72 -20.65 9.82 -39.42
N PRO A 73 -20.83 8.51 -39.18
CA PRO A 73 -20.18 7.82 -38.09
C PRO A 73 -18.65 7.82 -38.22
N LEU A 74 -18.10 7.82 -39.45
CA LEU A 74 -16.66 7.91 -39.66
C LEU A 74 -16.11 9.25 -39.15
N ALA A 75 -16.78 10.38 -39.52
CA ALA A 75 -16.42 11.72 -39.05
C ALA A 75 -16.63 11.87 -37.52
N GLN A 76 -17.73 11.33 -37.00
CA GLN A 76 -18.03 11.35 -35.57
C GLN A 76 -16.94 10.69 -34.76
N ALA A 77 -16.47 9.50 -35.13
CA ALA A 77 -15.36 8.80 -34.46
C ALA A 77 -14.07 9.65 -34.47
N ALA A 78 -13.74 10.25 -35.61
CA ALA A 78 -12.55 11.10 -35.71
C ALA A 78 -12.64 12.33 -34.80
N LEU A 79 -13.76 13.03 -34.80
CA LEU A 79 -14.01 14.20 -33.93
C LEU A 79 -13.96 13.85 -32.47
N TYR A 80 -14.58 12.72 -32.09
CA TYR A 80 -14.53 12.23 -30.72
C TYR A 80 -13.08 12.01 -30.26
N LEU A 81 -12.29 11.26 -31.06
CA LEU A 81 -10.90 11.01 -30.74
C LEU A 81 -10.03 12.27 -30.71
N ALA A 82 -10.30 13.25 -31.57
CA ALA A 82 -9.59 14.51 -31.55
C ALA A 82 -9.92 15.36 -30.31
N GLY A 83 -11.19 15.34 -29.87
CA GLY A 83 -11.70 16.20 -28.82
C GLY A 83 -11.56 15.65 -27.39
N THR A 84 -11.26 14.36 -27.21
CA THR A 84 -11.16 13.75 -25.88
C THR A 84 -9.76 13.86 -25.29
N GLU A 85 -9.63 13.67 -23.99
CA GLU A 85 -8.39 13.67 -23.24
C GLU A 85 -7.43 12.55 -23.72
N LYS A 86 -6.14 12.76 -23.51
CA LYS A 86 -5.09 11.85 -24.00
C LYS A 86 -4.28 11.25 -22.85
N SER A 87 -4.00 9.95 -22.98
CA SER A 87 -3.04 9.23 -22.14
C SER A 87 -2.48 8.04 -22.88
N ASN A 88 -1.21 7.80 -22.69
CA ASN A 88 -0.51 6.60 -23.16
C ASN A 88 -0.08 5.68 -22.01
N SER A 89 -0.70 5.80 -20.84
CA SER A 89 -0.35 5.03 -19.64
C SER A 89 -0.46 3.51 -19.84
N VAL A 90 -1.26 3.06 -20.80
CA VAL A 90 -1.37 1.64 -21.20
C VAL A 90 -0.06 1.05 -21.71
N LEU A 91 0.92 1.87 -22.12
CA LEU A 91 2.25 1.43 -22.53
C LEU A 91 3.02 0.76 -21.40
N GLY A 92 2.64 0.97 -20.14
CA GLY A 92 3.17 0.27 -18.98
C GLY A 92 3.06 -1.27 -19.07
N PHE A 93 2.14 -1.79 -19.90
CA PHE A 93 2.12 -3.22 -20.22
C PHE A 93 3.41 -3.70 -20.91
N PHE A 94 3.99 -2.88 -21.78
CA PHE A 94 5.23 -3.24 -22.47
C PHE A 94 6.44 -3.22 -21.55
N ASP A 95 6.42 -2.36 -20.52
CA ASP A 95 7.43 -2.36 -19.45
C ASP A 95 7.31 -3.63 -18.60
N ALA A 96 6.08 -4.03 -18.22
CA ALA A 96 5.83 -5.31 -17.57
C ALA A 96 6.27 -6.50 -18.43
N LEU A 97 5.99 -6.46 -19.74
CA LEU A 97 6.40 -7.52 -20.67
C LEU A 97 7.92 -7.62 -20.78
N LYS A 98 8.63 -6.48 -20.74
CA LYS A 98 10.08 -6.44 -20.69
C LYS A 98 10.60 -7.07 -19.41
N SER A 99 10.06 -6.69 -18.25
CA SER A 99 10.40 -7.28 -16.95
C SER A 99 10.21 -8.80 -16.93
N VAL A 100 9.11 -9.30 -17.49
CA VAL A 100 8.84 -10.75 -17.61
C VAL A 100 9.92 -11.46 -18.44
N ARG A 101 10.41 -10.83 -19.51
CA ARG A 101 11.45 -11.43 -20.38
C ARG A 101 12.84 -11.40 -19.77
N GLU A 102 13.12 -10.45 -18.90
CA GLU A 102 14.43 -10.23 -18.27
C GLU A 102 14.57 -10.95 -16.91
N ALA A 103 13.45 -11.28 -16.25
CA ALA A 103 13.46 -11.88 -14.92
C ALA A 103 13.84 -13.38 -14.97
N ASN A 104 14.82 -13.75 -14.12
CA ASN A 104 15.29 -15.13 -13.98
C ASN A 104 14.36 -16.01 -13.13
N ARG A 105 13.53 -15.45 -12.26
CA ARG A 105 12.55 -16.13 -11.41
C ARG A 105 11.29 -15.29 -11.29
N GLN A 106 10.15 -15.93 -11.58
CA GLN A 106 8.83 -15.32 -11.59
C GLN A 106 7.82 -16.24 -10.89
N ASP A 107 8.22 -16.77 -9.74
CA ASP A 107 7.37 -17.67 -8.98
C ASP A 107 6.13 -16.93 -8.49
N VAL A 108 4.96 -17.53 -8.71
CA VAL A 108 3.71 -17.01 -8.15
C VAL A 108 3.80 -17.08 -6.63
N PRO A 109 3.58 -15.97 -5.91
CA PRO A 109 3.53 -16.00 -4.45
C PRO A 109 2.59 -17.09 -3.93
N SER A 110 3.00 -17.82 -2.88
CA SER A 110 2.27 -18.99 -2.39
C SER A 110 0.82 -18.70 -2.03
N HIS A 111 0.53 -17.54 -1.43
CA HIS A 111 -0.83 -17.11 -1.08
C HIS A 111 -1.72 -16.82 -2.29
N LEU A 112 -1.15 -16.64 -3.50
CA LEU A 112 -1.90 -16.43 -4.74
C LEU A 112 -2.10 -17.72 -5.56
N ARG A 113 -1.56 -18.85 -5.11
CA ARG A 113 -1.75 -20.15 -5.77
C ARG A 113 -3.11 -20.73 -5.41
N ASP A 114 -3.63 -21.60 -6.28
CA ASP A 114 -4.95 -22.21 -6.05
C ASP A 114 -4.90 -23.25 -4.93
N ALA A 115 -5.57 -22.96 -3.82
CA ALA A 115 -5.68 -23.84 -2.66
C ALA A 115 -6.46 -25.15 -2.96
N ASN A 116 -7.36 -25.14 -3.95
CA ASN A 116 -8.25 -26.28 -4.22
C ASN A 116 -7.55 -27.48 -4.87
N ARG A 117 -6.40 -27.27 -5.51
CA ARG A 117 -5.69 -28.33 -6.21
C ARG A 117 -4.54 -28.94 -5.40
N ASP A 118 -3.81 -28.11 -4.67
CA ASP A 118 -2.57 -28.50 -4.01
C ASP A 118 -2.44 -27.94 -2.57
N GLY A 119 -3.51 -27.34 -2.03
CA GLY A 119 -3.50 -26.63 -0.74
C GLY A 119 -3.08 -27.49 0.45
N ASP A 120 -3.59 -28.71 0.52
CA ASP A 120 -3.29 -29.65 1.63
C ASP A 120 -1.86 -30.20 1.59
N ALA A 121 -1.26 -30.28 0.40
CA ALA A 121 0.07 -30.86 0.20
C ALA A 121 1.20 -29.81 0.26
N PHE A 122 0.96 -28.60 -0.23
CA PHE A 122 1.99 -27.56 -0.42
C PHE A 122 1.74 -26.25 0.32
N GLY A 123 0.59 -26.09 0.99
CA GLY A 123 0.21 -24.84 1.69
C GLY A 123 -0.12 -23.69 0.72
N ASP A 124 -0.47 -23.98 -0.53
CA ASP A 124 -0.88 -23.00 -1.53
C ASP A 124 -2.20 -22.32 -1.13
N GLY A 125 -2.31 -21.01 -1.36
CA GLY A 125 -3.47 -20.20 -0.99
C GLY A 125 -3.54 -19.78 0.48
N VAL A 126 -2.69 -20.32 1.35
CA VAL A 126 -2.65 -19.94 2.76
C VAL A 126 -2.14 -18.50 2.89
N GLY A 127 -2.90 -17.68 3.62
CA GLY A 127 -2.57 -16.26 3.83
C GLY A 127 -3.14 -15.31 2.77
N TYR A 128 -3.91 -15.80 1.80
CA TYR A 128 -4.65 -14.91 0.90
C TYR A 128 -5.77 -14.18 1.67
N ARG A 129 -5.68 -12.85 1.67
CA ARG A 129 -6.72 -12.00 2.26
C ARG A 129 -7.71 -11.61 1.18
N TYR A 130 -8.97 -12.06 1.32
CA TYR A 130 -10.01 -11.84 0.33
C TYR A 130 -10.49 -10.37 0.38
N PRO A 131 -10.23 -9.53 -0.63
CA PRO A 131 -10.48 -8.09 -0.55
C PRO A 131 -11.93 -7.70 -0.24
N HIS A 132 -12.91 -8.50 -0.69
CA HIS A 132 -14.33 -8.22 -0.42
C HIS A 132 -14.73 -8.35 1.05
N ALA A 133 -13.93 -8.98 1.89
CA ALA A 133 -14.13 -9.03 3.34
C ALA A 133 -13.65 -7.75 4.06
N TYR A 134 -12.99 -6.84 3.37
CA TYR A 134 -12.42 -5.61 3.91
C TYR A 134 -13.16 -4.36 3.43
N ALA A 135 -13.00 -3.26 4.16
CA ALA A 135 -13.55 -1.96 3.79
C ALA A 135 -13.04 -1.54 2.39
N GLU A 136 -13.90 -0.89 1.62
CA GLU A 136 -13.62 -0.50 0.22
C GLU A 136 -13.23 -1.67 -0.71
N HIS A 137 -13.48 -2.91 -0.30
CA HIS A 137 -13.08 -4.13 -1.02
C HIS A 137 -11.60 -4.11 -1.41
N TRP A 138 -10.76 -3.66 -0.47
CA TRP A 138 -9.33 -3.55 -0.68
C TRP A 138 -8.55 -3.87 0.60
N VAL A 139 -7.38 -4.48 0.43
CA VAL A 139 -6.45 -4.84 1.51
C VAL A 139 -5.02 -4.70 1.01
N GLU A 140 -4.13 -4.22 1.88
CA GLU A 140 -2.70 -4.05 1.61
C GLU A 140 -1.98 -5.41 1.59
N GLN A 141 -2.05 -6.10 0.47
CA GLN A 141 -1.36 -7.37 0.25
C GLN A 141 -0.58 -7.30 -1.06
N GLN A 142 0.56 -7.99 -1.13
CA GLN A 142 1.39 -8.04 -2.32
C GLN A 142 0.85 -9.04 -3.33
N TYR A 143 0.89 -8.65 -4.61
CA TYR A 143 0.47 -9.48 -5.73
C TYR A 143 1.59 -9.74 -6.74
N LEU A 144 2.69 -8.97 -6.68
CA LEU A 144 3.86 -9.21 -7.51
C LEU A 144 4.76 -10.28 -6.88
N PRO A 145 5.54 -11.02 -7.71
CA PRO A 145 6.62 -11.85 -7.22
C PRO A 145 7.55 -11.04 -6.29
N THR A 146 8.14 -11.70 -5.30
CA THR A 146 8.99 -11.03 -4.29
C THR A 146 10.12 -10.20 -4.94
N ALA A 147 10.70 -10.69 -6.03
CA ALA A 147 11.77 -9.99 -6.75
C ALA A 147 11.30 -8.71 -7.49
N LEU A 148 10.00 -8.51 -7.65
CA LEU A 148 9.40 -7.38 -8.36
C LEU A 148 8.54 -6.49 -7.44
N GLN A 149 8.59 -6.73 -6.14
CA GLN A 149 7.87 -5.88 -5.19
C GLN A 149 8.44 -4.46 -5.22
N GLY A 150 7.53 -3.48 -5.36
CA GLY A 150 7.91 -2.08 -5.53
C GLY A 150 7.98 -1.61 -6.98
N GLU A 151 8.04 -2.52 -7.95
CA GLU A 151 7.98 -2.13 -9.37
C GLU A 151 6.64 -1.50 -9.72
N VAL A 152 6.69 -0.44 -10.53
CA VAL A 152 5.52 0.32 -10.97
C VAL A 152 5.44 0.27 -12.50
N PHE A 153 4.54 -0.56 -13.02
CA PHE A 153 4.33 -0.69 -14.47
C PHE A 153 3.31 0.31 -15.00
N TRP A 154 2.18 0.48 -14.30
CA TRP A 154 1.15 1.42 -14.72
C TRP A 154 1.21 2.71 -13.92
N GLN A 155 1.52 3.81 -14.59
CA GLN A 155 1.51 5.16 -14.02
C GLN A 155 0.34 5.94 -14.61
N PRO A 156 -0.76 6.15 -13.86
CA PRO A 156 -1.91 6.91 -14.33
C PRO A 156 -1.52 8.33 -14.69
N GLY A 157 -2.06 8.83 -15.80
CA GLY A 157 -1.97 10.24 -16.17
C GLY A 157 -2.77 11.14 -15.23
N GLN A 158 -2.74 12.44 -15.52
CA GLN A 158 -3.45 13.45 -14.69
C GLN A 158 -4.86 13.75 -15.20
N LEU A 159 -5.22 13.28 -16.38
CA LEU A 159 -6.44 13.66 -17.10
C LEU A 159 -7.47 12.53 -17.09
N GLY A 160 -8.74 12.92 -17.09
CA GLY A 160 -9.88 12.04 -17.26
C GLY A 160 -10.01 10.93 -16.22
N TRP A 161 -10.49 9.77 -16.64
CA TRP A 161 -10.83 8.65 -15.76
C TRP A 161 -9.67 8.18 -14.89
N GLU A 162 -8.46 8.10 -15.41
CA GLU A 162 -7.29 7.67 -14.66
C GLU A 162 -6.75 8.77 -13.73
N GLY A 163 -6.88 10.04 -14.13
CA GLY A 163 -6.51 11.19 -13.31
C GLY A 163 -7.30 11.25 -12.00
N GLU A 164 -8.61 11.00 -12.05
CA GLU A 164 -9.48 10.91 -10.87
C GLU A 164 -9.06 9.81 -9.87
N ARG A 165 -8.34 8.80 -10.33
CA ARG A 165 -7.95 7.61 -9.56
C ARG A 165 -6.49 7.58 -9.16
N ARG A 166 -5.70 8.48 -9.71
CA ARG A 166 -4.26 8.53 -9.56
C ARG A 166 -3.81 8.54 -8.11
N GLU A 167 -4.38 9.42 -7.30
CA GLU A 167 -4.06 9.58 -5.90
C GLU A 167 -4.34 8.30 -5.09
N ARG A 168 -5.55 7.76 -5.22
CA ARG A 168 -5.92 6.52 -4.54
C ARG A 168 -5.04 5.33 -4.96
N MET A 169 -4.59 5.29 -6.21
CA MET A 169 -3.68 4.24 -6.67
C MET A 169 -2.28 4.41 -6.08
N ALA A 170 -1.79 5.64 -5.94
CA ALA A 170 -0.52 5.93 -5.27
C ALA A 170 -0.56 5.53 -3.79
N GLU A 171 -1.61 5.91 -3.06
CA GLU A 171 -1.83 5.51 -1.66
C GLU A 171 -1.86 3.99 -1.49
N ARG A 172 -2.57 3.28 -2.37
CA ARG A 172 -2.65 1.82 -2.31
C ARG A 172 -1.30 1.16 -2.55
N ARG A 173 -0.49 1.67 -3.47
CA ARG A 173 0.88 1.19 -3.70
C ARG A 173 1.78 1.40 -2.49
N ALA A 174 1.74 2.61 -1.93
CA ALA A 174 2.49 2.93 -0.73
C ALA A 174 2.10 2.00 0.43
N ALA A 175 0.80 1.74 0.62
CA ALA A 175 0.32 0.82 1.64
C ALA A 175 0.80 -0.62 1.41
N GLN A 176 0.76 -1.12 0.18
CA GLN A 176 1.24 -2.46 -0.17
C GLN A 176 2.75 -2.60 0.09
N LEU A 177 3.55 -1.60 -0.30
CA LEU A 177 4.99 -1.62 -0.07
C LEU A 177 5.33 -1.50 1.42
N ALA A 178 4.61 -0.65 2.16
CA ALA A 178 4.76 -0.50 3.59
C ALA A 178 4.44 -1.80 4.34
N ALA A 179 3.35 -2.47 4.01
CA ALA A 179 2.99 -3.76 4.62
C ALA A 179 4.06 -4.84 4.36
N ALA A 180 4.62 -4.88 3.16
CA ALA A 180 5.71 -5.80 2.83
C ALA A 180 6.99 -5.50 3.64
N ALA A 181 7.32 -4.23 3.84
CA ALA A 181 8.49 -3.81 4.62
C ALA A 181 8.32 -4.17 6.12
N GLU A 182 7.12 -4.01 6.69
CA GLU A 182 6.84 -4.42 8.07
C GLU A 182 6.99 -5.93 8.25
N LEU A 183 6.41 -6.72 7.36
CA LEU A 183 6.54 -8.18 7.40
C LEU A 183 8.00 -8.64 7.31
N ALA A 184 8.83 -7.95 6.51
CA ALA A 184 10.25 -8.24 6.40
C ALA A 184 11.03 -7.87 7.69
N SER A 185 10.63 -6.80 8.38
CA SER A 185 11.29 -6.34 9.61
C SER A 185 10.96 -7.20 10.85
N GLU A 186 9.79 -7.83 10.86
CA GLU A 186 9.33 -8.69 11.96
C GLU A 186 9.81 -10.14 11.87
N GLN A 187 10.42 -10.53 10.75
CA GLN A 187 10.98 -11.88 10.63
C GLN A 187 12.15 -12.04 11.62
N PRO A 188 12.04 -12.89 12.65
CA PRO A 188 13.21 -13.24 13.42
C PRO A 188 14.23 -13.82 12.44
N LEU A 189 15.50 -13.44 12.61
CA LEU A 189 16.63 -14.09 11.96
C LEU A 189 16.65 -15.57 12.39
N LEU A 190 15.78 -16.37 11.81
CA LEU A 190 15.84 -17.82 11.90
C LEU A 190 17.02 -18.26 11.03
N LEU A 191 18.22 -18.19 11.62
CA LEU A 191 19.37 -18.93 11.16
C LEU A 191 19.05 -20.42 11.33
N SER A 192 18.27 -21.00 10.42
CA SER A 192 18.13 -22.44 10.38
C SER A 192 19.33 -23.02 9.64
N SER A 193 20.24 -23.60 10.39
CA SER A 193 21.29 -24.46 9.86
C SER A 193 20.83 -25.91 9.62
N GLY A 194 19.52 -26.12 9.51
CA GLY A 194 18.92 -27.44 9.29
C GLY A 194 18.49 -27.64 7.84
N PRO A 195 18.32 -28.92 7.38
CA PRO A 195 17.80 -29.21 6.06
C PRO A 195 16.38 -28.66 5.90
N ASP A 196 16.06 -28.18 4.69
CA ASP A 196 14.75 -27.63 4.32
C ASP A 196 13.64 -28.59 4.75
N SER A 197 12.85 -28.15 5.73
CA SER A 197 11.69 -28.90 6.21
C SER A 197 10.42 -28.35 5.57
N PRO A 198 9.70 -29.11 4.73
CA PRO A 198 8.43 -28.66 4.16
C PRO A 198 7.35 -28.31 5.21
N ALA A 199 7.48 -28.88 6.42
CA ALA A 199 6.58 -28.57 7.53
C ALA A 199 6.91 -27.20 8.15
N MET A 200 8.19 -26.87 8.27
CA MET A 200 8.67 -25.56 8.73
C MET A 200 8.29 -24.47 7.73
N GLU A 201 8.51 -24.73 6.44
CA GLU A 201 8.14 -23.82 5.36
C GLU A 201 6.64 -23.49 5.36
N ARG A 202 5.78 -24.52 5.51
CA ARG A 202 4.32 -24.36 5.64
C ARG A 202 3.93 -23.59 6.92
N TRP A 203 4.66 -23.78 8.01
CA TRP A 203 4.42 -23.05 9.24
C TRP A 203 4.79 -21.56 9.09
N ILE A 204 5.96 -21.26 8.48
CA ILE A 204 6.39 -19.90 8.17
C ILE A 204 5.38 -19.21 7.26
N GLN A 205 4.91 -19.86 6.20
CA GLN A 205 3.92 -19.32 5.28
C GLN A 205 2.56 -19.02 5.97
N ARG A 206 2.14 -19.87 6.90
CA ARG A 206 0.92 -19.61 7.70
C ARG A 206 1.09 -18.40 8.61
N GLN A 207 2.25 -18.25 9.25
CA GLN A 207 2.55 -17.11 10.10
C GLN A 207 2.55 -15.78 9.32
N LEU A 208 3.12 -15.77 8.11
CA LEU A 208 3.12 -14.58 7.25
C LEU A 208 1.69 -14.13 6.87
N GLY A 209 0.77 -15.06 6.61
CA GLY A 209 -0.63 -14.73 6.33
C GLY A 209 -1.37 -14.13 7.52
N GLN A 210 -1.20 -14.72 8.70
CA GLN A 210 -1.78 -14.23 9.95
C GLN A 210 -1.17 -12.88 10.39
N GLU A 211 0.11 -12.66 10.09
CA GLU A 211 0.83 -11.45 10.46
C GLU A 211 0.28 -10.21 9.74
N GLY A 212 -0.10 -10.33 8.46
CA GLY A 212 -0.72 -9.22 7.74
C GLY A 212 -2.07 -8.78 8.33
N GLU A 213 -2.89 -9.73 8.81
CA GLU A 213 -4.14 -9.42 9.52
C GLU A 213 -3.87 -8.78 10.88
N ARG A 214 -2.87 -9.30 11.60
CA ARG A 214 -2.42 -8.74 12.87
C ARG A 214 -1.97 -7.29 12.72
N LEU A 215 -1.12 -6.97 11.76
CA LEU A 215 -0.67 -5.60 11.48
C LEU A 215 -1.83 -4.66 11.14
N HIS A 216 -2.79 -5.12 10.36
CA HIS A 216 -3.99 -4.35 10.05
C HIS A 216 -4.82 -4.05 11.31
N LEU A 217 -5.02 -5.04 12.18
CA LEU A 217 -5.72 -4.86 13.45
C LEU A 217 -4.98 -3.88 14.38
N LEU A 218 -3.66 -4.02 14.52
CA LEU A 218 -2.83 -3.15 15.34
C LEU A 218 -2.88 -1.70 14.85
N ARG A 219 -2.77 -1.47 13.54
CA ARG A 219 -2.90 -0.14 12.94
C ARG A 219 -4.26 0.50 13.25
N ARG A 220 -5.34 -0.24 13.03
CA ARG A 220 -6.69 0.25 13.35
C ARG A 220 -6.87 0.60 14.81
N ARG A 221 -6.24 -0.16 15.69
CA ARG A 221 -6.33 0.06 17.13
C ARG A 221 -5.46 1.23 17.61
N LEU A 222 -4.28 1.44 17.02
CA LEU A 222 -3.45 2.60 17.34
C LEU A 222 -4.26 3.88 17.27
N TRP A 223 -5.16 3.97 16.31
CA TRP A 223 -5.97 5.15 16.06
C TRP A 223 -7.45 5.00 16.41
N ALA A 224 -7.84 3.94 17.10
CA ALA A 224 -9.24 3.71 17.47
C ALA A 224 -9.79 4.82 18.37
N GLY A 225 -10.98 5.36 18.03
CA GLY A 225 -11.63 6.41 18.82
C GLY A 225 -10.98 7.80 18.73
N VAL A 226 -10.02 8.00 17.82
CA VAL A 226 -9.48 9.34 17.53
C VAL A 226 -10.51 10.15 16.75
N SER A 227 -10.75 11.39 17.21
CA SER A 227 -11.62 12.35 16.52
C SER A 227 -10.75 13.35 15.77
N TRP A 228 -10.35 12.98 14.56
CA TRP A 228 -9.46 13.76 13.73
C TRP A 228 -10.04 15.12 13.31
N GLN A 229 -9.21 16.16 13.37
CA GLN A 229 -9.45 17.42 12.70
C GLN A 229 -8.51 17.52 11.49
N ARG A 230 -8.96 18.14 10.40
CA ARG A 230 -8.17 18.21 9.15
C ARG A 230 -6.81 18.91 9.32
N GLN A 231 -6.73 19.85 10.27
CA GLN A 231 -5.54 20.63 10.61
C GLN A 231 -4.66 20.01 11.69
N ASP A 232 -5.05 18.87 12.28
CA ASP A 232 -4.26 18.21 13.31
C ASP A 232 -2.84 17.88 12.80
N ARG A 233 -1.86 18.05 13.67
CA ARG A 233 -0.47 17.67 13.41
C ARG A 233 -0.16 16.37 14.13
N VAL A 234 0.43 15.44 13.43
CA VAL A 234 0.70 14.10 13.95
C VAL A 234 2.20 13.82 13.95
N LEU A 235 2.73 13.41 15.10
CA LEU A 235 4.09 12.90 15.24
C LEU A 235 4.04 11.37 15.39
N LEU A 236 4.86 10.68 14.60
CA LEU A 236 4.98 9.23 14.67
C LEU A 236 6.41 8.80 15.02
N LEU A 237 6.50 7.93 16.00
CA LEU A 237 7.73 7.40 16.58
C LEU A 237 7.97 5.95 16.18
N GLY A 238 9.22 5.55 15.98
CA GLY A 238 9.60 4.16 15.77
C GLY A 238 9.04 3.51 14.52
N CYS A 239 8.76 4.30 13.48
CA CYS A 239 8.18 3.79 12.25
C CYS A 239 9.26 3.25 11.30
N HIS A 240 9.24 1.94 11.06
CA HIS A 240 10.10 1.29 10.06
C HIS A 240 9.47 1.26 8.66
N SER A 241 8.18 1.61 8.56
CA SER A 241 7.46 1.71 7.30
C SER A 241 6.35 2.76 7.34
N LEU A 242 5.88 3.16 6.17
CA LEU A 242 4.77 4.12 6.00
C LEU A 242 3.41 3.55 6.47
N LEU A 243 3.31 2.25 6.73
CA LEU A 243 2.07 1.58 7.13
C LEU A 243 1.38 2.29 8.32
N TRP A 244 2.16 2.74 9.30
CA TRP A 244 1.67 3.38 10.52
C TRP A 244 1.18 4.82 10.29
N ALA A 245 1.65 5.46 9.23
CA ALA A 245 1.28 6.83 8.85
C ALA A 245 0.07 6.92 7.92
N LEU A 246 -0.36 5.82 7.30
CA LEU A 246 -1.41 5.85 6.27
C LEU A 246 -2.75 6.40 6.76
N ASP A 247 -3.17 6.04 7.98
CA ASP A 247 -4.43 6.55 8.51
C ASP A 247 -4.33 8.04 8.86
N PRO A 248 -3.30 8.52 9.60
CA PRO A 248 -3.12 9.96 9.80
C PRO A 248 -3.01 10.76 8.51
N LEU A 249 -2.22 10.31 7.53
CA LEU A 249 -2.06 11.01 6.25
C LEU A 249 -3.38 11.23 5.51
N ARG A 250 -4.33 10.31 5.65
CA ARG A 250 -5.67 10.45 5.07
C ARG A 250 -6.56 11.42 5.84
N GLN A 251 -6.38 11.49 7.16
CA GLN A 251 -7.29 12.22 8.05
C GLN A 251 -6.89 13.68 8.26
N VAL A 252 -5.58 14.00 8.18
CA VAL A 252 -5.04 15.33 8.51
C VAL A 252 -4.34 16.00 7.31
N PRO A 253 -5.04 16.20 6.17
CA PRO A 253 -4.41 16.72 4.95
C PRO A 253 -3.91 18.16 5.05
N GLU A 254 -4.35 18.91 6.06
CA GLU A 254 -4.01 20.33 6.25
C GLU A 254 -2.96 20.52 7.37
N GLY A 255 -2.91 19.61 8.35
CA GLY A 255 -1.97 19.69 9.48
C GLY A 255 -0.65 19.00 9.20
N GLY A 256 -0.72 17.80 8.65
CA GLY A 256 0.44 17.02 8.22
C GLY A 256 0.94 16.00 9.25
N VAL A 257 1.83 15.13 8.76
CA VAL A 257 2.41 14.03 9.53
C VAL A 257 3.93 14.13 9.52
N THR A 258 4.55 14.01 10.69
CA THR A 258 6.00 13.96 10.86
C THR A 258 6.41 12.60 11.38
N LEU A 259 7.42 11.97 10.78
CA LEU A 259 7.96 10.68 11.16
C LEU A 259 9.37 10.83 11.71
N ILE A 260 9.62 10.29 12.90
CA ILE A 260 10.97 10.13 13.44
C ILE A 260 11.50 8.76 12.96
N CYS A 261 12.55 8.79 12.16
CA CYS A 261 13.19 7.58 11.63
C CYS A 261 14.05 6.92 12.72
N PRO A 262 13.88 5.60 13.00
CA PRO A 262 14.69 4.91 14.00
C PRO A 262 16.16 4.75 13.57
N SER A 263 16.41 4.62 12.27
CA SER A 263 17.74 4.42 11.70
C SER A 263 17.88 5.01 10.30
N PRO A 264 19.12 5.22 9.80
CA PRO A 264 19.35 5.65 8.42
C PRO A 264 18.81 4.67 7.37
N ASP A 265 18.82 3.38 7.66
CA ASP A 265 18.27 2.35 6.75
C ASP A 265 16.75 2.45 6.69
N ASP A 266 16.07 2.73 7.81
CA ASP A 266 14.63 2.98 7.86
C ASP A 266 14.28 4.25 7.10
N ARG A 267 15.09 5.30 7.22
CA ARG A 267 14.92 6.52 6.45
C ARG A 267 14.93 6.25 4.94
N GLN A 268 15.88 5.45 4.46
CA GLN A 268 15.96 5.13 3.04
C GLN A 268 14.74 4.32 2.58
N ARG A 269 14.30 3.35 3.39
CA ARG A 269 13.09 2.56 3.11
C ARG A 269 11.83 3.42 3.09
N LEU A 270 11.67 4.29 4.08
CA LEU A 270 10.55 5.23 4.17
C LEU A 270 10.53 6.21 3.01
N ALA A 271 11.68 6.78 2.64
CA ALA A 271 11.79 7.68 1.49
C ALA A 271 11.29 7.02 0.20
N ALA A 272 11.71 5.77 -0.08
CA ALA A 272 11.25 5.02 -1.24
C ALA A 272 9.73 4.76 -1.24
N GLN A 273 9.11 4.62 -0.07
CA GLN A 273 7.66 4.47 0.06
C GLN A 273 6.93 5.82 -0.13
N ILE A 274 7.50 6.88 0.40
CA ILE A 274 6.96 8.24 0.35
C ILE A 274 6.99 8.80 -1.08
N ASP A 275 8.02 8.49 -1.85
CA ASP A 275 8.14 8.89 -3.27
C ASP A 275 6.98 8.36 -4.15
N LEU A 276 6.22 7.37 -3.66
CA LEU A 276 5.00 6.89 -4.32
C LEU A 276 3.77 7.77 -4.07
N LEU A 277 3.84 8.67 -3.08
CA LEU A 277 2.76 9.60 -2.73
C LEU A 277 2.88 10.91 -3.52
N GLU A 278 1.75 11.59 -3.70
CA GLU A 278 1.74 12.95 -4.24
C GLU A 278 2.55 13.88 -3.31
N PRO A 279 3.34 14.82 -3.85
CA PRO A 279 4.24 15.67 -3.06
C PRO A 279 3.56 16.42 -1.91
N GLU A 280 2.30 16.83 -2.11
CA GLU A 280 1.50 17.56 -1.13
C GLU A 280 1.03 16.69 0.05
N ARG A 281 1.13 15.36 -0.09
CA ARG A 281 0.73 14.38 0.91
C ARG A 281 1.90 13.61 1.51
N GLN A 282 3.10 13.98 1.16
CA GLN A 282 4.27 13.33 1.72
C GLN A 282 4.49 13.77 3.18
N PRO A 283 4.70 12.81 4.11
CA PRO A 283 5.06 13.14 5.47
C PRO A 283 6.48 13.72 5.53
N GLN A 284 6.74 14.53 6.55
CA GLN A 284 8.08 14.98 6.85
C GLN A 284 8.88 13.87 7.53
N LEU A 285 10.11 13.59 7.05
CA LEU A 285 11.03 12.63 7.67
C LEU A 285 12.11 13.39 8.48
N LEU A 286 12.32 12.97 9.73
CA LEU A 286 13.37 13.49 10.61
C LEU A 286 14.25 12.35 11.11
N ASP A 287 15.56 12.63 11.26
CA ASP A 287 16.58 11.65 11.68
C ASP A 287 16.69 11.51 13.21
N GLY A 288 15.78 12.07 13.96
CA GLY A 288 15.76 12.03 15.42
C GLY A 288 15.02 13.22 16.01
N PHE A 289 14.88 13.21 17.32
CA PHE A 289 14.21 14.28 18.04
C PHE A 289 14.94 15.63 17.95
N ASP A 290 16.25 15.62 17.86
CA ASP A 290 17.07 16.84 17.71
C ASP A 290 16.77 17.62 16.44
N ALA A 291 16.19 16.98 15.45
CA ALA A 291 15.78 17.59 14.19
C ALA A 291 14.37 18.22 14.26
N LEU A 292 13.63 18.05 15.37
CA LEU A 292 12.33 18.69 15.56
C LEU A 292 12.51 20.19 15.80
N PRO A 293 11.82 21.07 15.03
CA PRO A 293 11.79 22.48 15.31
C PRO A 293 11.17 22.76 16.69
N SER A 294 11.82 23.57 17.51
CA SER A 294 11.42 23.84 18.91
C SER A 294 10.04 24.50 19.08
N ASP A 295 9.50 25.09 18.02
CA ASP A 295 8.18 25.74 17.97
C ASP A 295 7.09 24.82 17.37
N GLN A 296 7.42 23.62 16.93
CA GLN A 296 6.47 22.67 16.37
C GLN A 296 5.78 21.89 17.50
N VAL A 297 4.46 21.96 17.55
CA VAL A 297 3.62 21.19 18.47
C VAL A 297 2.70 20.25 17.71
N PHE A 298 2.32 19.15 18.36
CA PHE A 298 1.51 18.09 17.77
C PHE A 298 0.27 17.84 18.62
N ASP A 299 -0.86 17.61 17.95
CA ASP A 299 -2.15 17.26 18.54
C ASP A 299 -2.20 15.77 18.89
N TRP A 300 -1.54 14.94 18.08
CA TRP A 300 -1.47 13.51 18.24
C TRP A 300 -0.02 13.02 18.13
N ILE A 301 0.38 12.21 19.10
CA ILE A 301 1.67 11.55 19.09
C ILE A 301 1.40 10.05 19.15
N GLY A 302 1.97 9.30 18.20
CA GLY A 302 1.76 7.87 18.12
C GLY A 302 2.99 7.13 17.65
N GLY A 303 2.91 5.81 17.62
CA GLY A 303 4.00 5.03 17.05
C GLY A 303 4.04 3.61 17.54
N ARG A 304 5.04 2.89 17.04
CA ARG A 304 5.35 1.53 17.44
C ARG A 304 6.78 1.46 17.96
N LEU A 305 6.93 0.93 19.14
CA LEU A 305 8.24 0.66 19.74
C LEU A 305 8.46 -0.86 19.80
N GLY A 306 9.57 -1.32 19.23
CA GLY A 306 10.04 -2.69 19.39
C GLY A 306 10.60 -2.93 20.79
N THR A 307 10.86 -4.19 21.13
CA THR A 307 11.43 -4.56 22.44
C THR A 307 12.81 -3.96 22.66
N VAL A 308 13.62 -3.87 21.60
CA VAL A 308 14.96 -3.28 21.67
C VAL A 308 14.87 -1.77 21.90
N ASP A 309 14.01 -1.09 21.14
CA ASP A 309 13.77 0.34 21.27
C ASP A 309 13.26 0.69 22.68
N LEU A 310 12.39 -0.16 23.23
CA LEU A 310 11.87 0.03 24.59
C LEU A 310 12.96 0.00 25.66
N LEU A 311 13.92 -0.92 25.53
CA LEU A 311 15.00 -1.10 26.51
C LEU A 311 16.12 -0.07 26.38
N GLU A 312 16.35 0.45 25.17
CA GLU A 312 17.40 1.40 24.85
C GLU A 312 16.93 2.86 24.97
N THR A 313 15.63 3.10 25.02
CA THR A 313 15.05 4.45 25.12
C THR A 313 15.32 5.06 26.50
N ASP A 314 15.90 6.27 26.54
CA ASP A 314 15.88 7.12 27.73
C ASP A 314 14.48 7.74 27.89
N TRP A 315 13.67 7.10 28.70
CA TRP A 315 12.27 7.52 28.93
C TRP A 315 12.15 8.89 29.57
N THR A 316 13.17 9.34 30.30
CA THR A 316 13.18 10.68 30.90
C THR A 316 13.36 11.75 29.84
N GLU A 317 14.34 11.56 28.97
CA GLU A 317 14.59 12.46 27.83
C GLU A 317 13.40 12.45 26.85
N LEU A 318 12.89 11.26 26.52
CA LEU A 318 11.71 11.13 25.66
C LEU A 318 10.50 11.86 26.25
N ALA A 319 10.19 11.68 27.52
CA ALA A 319 9.05 12.31 28.18
C ALA A 319 9.17 13.85 28.15
N GLN A 320 10.35 14.38 28.42
CA GLN A 320 10.60 15.83 28.35
C GLN A 320 10.43 16.37 26.94
N THR A 321 10.99 15.69 25.93
CA THR A 321 10.88 16.05 24.52
C THR A 321 9.43 16.02 24.06
N LEU A 322 8.70 14.95 24.33
CA LEU A 322 7.29 14.83 23.94
C LEU A 322 6.43 15.89 24.60
N THR A 323 6.65 16.20 25.87
CA THR A 323 5.90 17.25 26.58
C THR A 323 6.21 18.64 26.00
N GLY A 324 7.44 18.89 25.58
CA GLY A 324 7.83 20.15 24.93
C GLY A 324 7.18 20.36 23.54
N HIS A 325 6.80 19.27 22.88
CA HIS A 325 6.21 19.29 21.55
C HIS A 325 4.72 18.89 21.51
N ALA A 326 4.08 18.70 22.65
CA ALA A 326 2.67 18.35 22.76
C ALA A 326 1.79 19.61 22.84
N ASP A 327 0.68 19.64 22.09
CA ASP A 327 -0.39 20.60 22.34
C ASP A 327 -1.03 20.36 23.72
N SER A 328 -1.70 21.36 24.26
CA SER A 328 -2.34 21.29 25.59
C SER A 328 -3.33 20.15 25.78
N ASN A 329 -3.88 19.63 24.69
CA ASN A 329 -4.82 18.51 24.66
C ASN A 329 -4.25 17.29 23.91
N ALA A 330 -2.95 17.26 23.65
CA ALA A 330 -2.32 16.19 22.88
C ALA A 330 -2.52 14.83 23.54
N SER A 331 -2.64 13.80 22.73
CA SER A 331 -2.73 12.41 23.17
C SER A 331 -1.55 11.60 22.64
N LEU A 332 -0.93 10.82 23.53
CA LEU A 332 0.14 9.88 23.21
C LEU A 332 -0.43 8.46 23.08
N ARG A 333 -0.13 7.78 21.97
CA ARG A 333 -0.57 6.40 21.69
C ARG A 333 0.59 5.57 21.19
N LEU A 334 1.01 4.60 21.97
CA LEU A 334 2.13 3.74 21.62
C LEU A 334 1.69 2.28 21.56
N LEU A 335 2.06 1.62 20.48
CA LEU A 335 2.05 0.16 20.38
C LEU A 335 3.43 -0.35 20.79
N ILE A 336 3.47 -1.16 21.84
CA ILE A 336 4.70 -1.72 22.35
C ILE A 336 4.67 -3.22 22.10
N SER A 337 5.62 -3.72 21.29
CA SER A 337 5.76 -5.15 21.04
C SER A 337 6.70 -5.77 22.06
N CYS A 338 6.23 -6.84 22.70
CA CYS A 338 7.01 -7.62 23.66
C CYS A 338 7.51 -8.90 22.99
N ALA A 339 8.79 -8.95 22.62
CA ALA A 339 9.40 -10.17 22.12
C ALA A 339 9.55 -11.18 23.26
N GLY A 340 8.96 -12.38 23.06
CA GLY A 340 9.03 -13.47 24.03
C GLY A 340 7.88 -13.57 25.04
N CYS A 341 6.99 -12.58 25.10
CA CYS A 341 5.82 -12.60 25.99
C CYS A 341 4.49 -12.83 25.26
N GLY A 342 4.51 -13.11 23.96
CA GLY A 342 3.34 -13.47 23.17
C GLY A 342 3.21 -14.97 22.94
N PRO A 343 2.13 -15.45 22.29
CA PRO A 343 1.93 -16.86 21.97
C PRO A 343 3.09 -17.49 21.20
N ALA A 344 3.78 -16.72 20.35
CA ALA A 344 4.97 -17.16 19.64
C ALA A 344 6.15 -17.41 20.61
N GLY A 345 6.31 -16.57 21.63
CA GLY A 345 7.27 -16.78 22.71
C GLY A 345 6.89 -17.97 23.59
N ALA A 346 5.59 -18.14 23.88
CA ALA A 346 5.05 -19.29 24.60
C ALA A 346 5.25 -20.60 23.82
N LEU A 347 5.03 -20.62 22.52
CA LEU A 347 5.26 -21.77 21.65
C LEU A 347 6.76 -22.07 21.46
N SER A 348 7.60 -21.06 21.38
CA SER A 348 9.06 -21.20 21.38
C SER A 348 9.59 -21.76 22.69
N ALA A 349 9.03 -21.33 23.83
CA ALA A 349 9.36 -21.84 25.15
C ALA A 349 8.80 -23.26 25.39
N SER A 350 7.68 -23.62 24.81
CA SER A 350 7.09 -24.98 24.93
C SER A 350 7.90 -26.04 24.19
N HIS A 351 8.74 -25.65 23.23
CA HIS A 351 9.70 -26.56 22.57
C HIS A 351 10.91 -26.89 23.46
N THR A 352 11.18 -26.10 24.49
CA THR A 352 12.11 -26.45 25.55
C THR A 352 11.31 -26.94 26.75
N ALA A 353 11.04 -28.16 26.78
CA ALA A 353 10.25 -29.11 27.57
C ALA A 353 9.84 -28.83 29.04
N GLU A 354 9.97 -27.65 29.65
CA GLU A 354 9.71 -27.50 31.11
C GLU A 354 9.02 -26.19 31.56
N THR A 355 8.58 -25.32 30.67
CA THR A 355 7.99 -24.04 31.09
C THR A 355 6.48 -24.18 31.31
N SER A 356 6.04 -24.13 32.57
CA SER A 356 4.61 -24.20 32.92
C SER A 356 3.88 -22.89 32.57
N LEU A 357 2.57 -22.97 32.32
CA LEU A 357 1.70 -21.79 32.07
C LEU A 357 1.86 -20.72 33.18
N ALA A 358 2.05 -21.14 34.43
CA ALA A 358 2.28 -20.26 35.59
C ALA A 358 3.59 -19.45 35.47
N GLN A 359 4.63 -20.01 34.86
CA GLN A 359 5.88 -19.28 34.61
C GLN A 359 5.72 -18.22 33.50
N LEU A 360 4.93 -18.52 32.49
CA LEU A 360 4.64 -17.55 31.42
C LEU A 360 3.84 -16.35 31.94
N VAL A 361 2.80 -16.60 32.75
CA VAL A 361 2.02 -15.54 33.41
C VAL A 361 2.90 -14.68 34.33
N THR A 362 3.81 -15.32 35.07
CA THR A 362 4.74 -14.60 35.96
C THR A 362 5.74 -13.74 35.16
N GLN A 363 6.18 -14.20 33.99
CA GLN A 363 7.09 -13.48 33.12
C GLN A 363 6.41 -12.26 32.50
N GLU A 364 5.16 -12.41 32.08
CA GLU A 364 4.32 -11.34 31.57
C GLU A 364 4.04 -10.26 32.63
N GLN A 365 3.69 -10.66 33.85
CA GLN A 365 3.49 -9.72 34.97
C GLN A 365 4.76 -8.94 35.31
N ARG A 366 5.92 -9.58 35.28
CA ARG A 366 7.24 -8.89 35.48
C ARG A 366 7.51 -7.88 34.38
N TRP A 367 7.18 -8.22 33.14
CA TRP A 367 7.38 -7.32 32.02
C TRP A 367 6.46 -6.10 32.13
N LEU A 368 5.18 -6.27 32.47
CA LEU A 368 4.24 -5.17 32.70
C LEU A 368 4.71 -4.26 33.84
N GLN A 369 5.21 -4.82 34.93
CA GLN A 369 5.80 -4.04 36.03
C GLN A 369 7.03 -3.25 35.56
N GLN A 370 7.88 -3.86 34.77
CA GLN A 370 9.05 -3.18 34.22
C GLN A 370 8.68 -2.06 33.27
N LEU A 371 7.66 -2.27 32.41
CA LEU A 371 7.11 -1.24 31.55
C LEU A 371 6.55 -0.06 32.35
N GLN A 372 5.78 -0.32 33.41
CA GLN A 372 5.27 0.75 34.28
C GLN A 372 6.39 1.58 34.91
N ILE A 373 7.46 0.94 35.38
CA ILE A 373 8.63 1.63 35.93
C ILE A 373 9.31 2.49 34.85
N GLN A 374 9.47 1.97 33.65
CA GLN A 374 10.14 2.69 32.56
C GLN A 374 9.29 3.87 32.05
N THR A 375 7.97 3.77 32.05
CA THR A 375 7.07 4.84 31.59
C THR A 375 6.71 5.84 32.68
N GLN A 376 7.13 5.64 33.94
CA GLN A 376 6.92 6.59 35.05
C GLN A 376 7.32 8.05 34.71
N PRO A 377 8.41 8.33 33.99
CA PRO A 377 8.77 9.69 33.60
C PRO A 377 7.69 10.42 32.79
N LEU A 378 6.87 9.72 32.02
CA LEU A 378 5.71 10.30 31.32
C LEU A 378 4.65 10.82 32.32
N GLU A 379 4.33 10.04 33.35
CA GLU A 379 3.39 10.45 34.41
C GLU A 379 3.93 11.65 35.18
N GLU A 380 5.24 11.68 35.47
CA GLU A 380 5.92 12.79 36.14
C GLU A 380 5.86 14.10 35.31
N GLN A 381 5.75 14.01 33.99
CA GLN A 381 5.54 15.13 33.08
C GLN A 381 4.05 15.44 32.84
N GLY A 382 3.14 14.79 33.54
CA GLY A 382 1.71 15.10 33.52
C GLY A 382 0.88 14.25 32.51
N TRP A 383 1.46 13.24 31.87
CA TRP A 383 0.71 12.33 31.02
C TRP A 383 -0.10 11.35 31.86
N SER A 384 -1.37 11.15 31.50
CA SER A 384 -2.22 10.13 32.10
C SER A 384 -2.08 8.83 31.29
N LEU A 385 -1.50 7.81 31.89
CA LEU A 385 -1.27 6.53 31.23
C LEU A 385 -2.44 5.59 31.41
N ASN A 386 -2.96 5.03 30.32
CA ASN A 386 -3.92 3.94 30.29
C ASN A 386 -3.34 2.81 29.46
N THR A 387 -3.14 1.66 30.06
CA THR A 387 -2.54 0.49 29.41
C THR A 387 -3.61 -0.52 29.08
N GLU A 388 -3.84 -0.79 27.80
CA GLU A 388 -4.65 -1.91 27.33
C GLU A 388 -3.73 -3.05 26.93
N GLN A 389 -3.88 -4.19 27.58
CA GLN A 389 -3.18 -5.41 27.23
C GLN A 389 -3.98 -6.18 26.18
N TRP A 390 -3.27 -6.71 25.18
CA TRP A 390 -3.87 -7.47 24.11
C TRP A 390 -3.22 -8.82 23.95
N ASP A 391 -4.00 -9.86 24.21
CA ASP A 391 -3.62 -11.21 23.87
C ASP A 391 -3.84 -11.46 22.37
N CYS A 392 -2.76 -11.80 21.68
CA CYS A 392 -2.83 -12.33 20.30
C CYS A 392 -3.45 -13.74 20.25
N LEU A 393 -3.99 -14.26 21.36
CA LEU A 393 -4.62 -15.57 21.47
C LEU A 393 -6.03 -15.66 20.91
N LEU A 394 -6.58 -14.58 20.34
CA LEU A 394 -7.93 -14.60 19.75
C LEU A 394 -8.09 -15.47 18.50
N TYR A 395 -7.02 -16.13 18.04
CA TYR A 395 -7.06 -16.99 16.85
C TYR A 395 -6.99 -18.50 17.12
N THR A 396 -7.03 -18.93 18.36
CA THR A 396 -7.03 -20.38 18.69
C THR A 396 -8.38 -20.92 19.16
N SER A 397 -9.42 -20.08 19.30
CA SER A 397 -10.73 -20.56 19.76
C SER A 397 -11.56 -21.26 18.68
N ASP A 398 -11.32 -20.98 17.40
CA ASP A 398 -12.07 -21.61 16.29
C ASP A 398 -11.46 -22.94 15.81
N ALA A 399 -10.26 -23.29 16.27
CA ALA A 399 -9.60 -24.54 15.91
C ALA A 399 -9.79 -25.68 16.96
N ALA A 400 -10.58 -25.44 18.00
CA ALA A 400 -10.84 -26.42 19.05
C ALA A 400 -12.22 -27.10 18.93
N ASP A 401 -13.04 -26.71 17.94
CA ASP A 401 -14.39 -27.28 17.73
C ASP A 401 -14.51 -28.08 16.40
N GLU A 402 -13.35 -28.52 15.77
CA GLU A 402 -13.32 -29.58 14.76
C GLU A 402 -12.50 -30.78 15.21
#